data_13d42b42bf51c8b6aa73e50129ba7925
#
_entry.id   13d42b42bf51c8b6aa73e50129ba7925
#
_cell.length_a   1.000
_cell.length_b   1.000
_cell.length_c   1.000
_cell.angle_alpha   90.00
_cell.angle_beta   90.00
_cell.angle_gamma   90.00
#
_symmetry.space_group_name_H-M   'P 1'
#
loop_
_entity.id
_entity.type
_entity.pdbx_description
1 polymer ?
#
loop_
_entity_poly.entity_id
_entity_poly.type
_entity_poly.pdbx_seq_one_letter_code
_entity_poly.pdbx_strand_id
1 'polypeptide(L)'
;IAYDPNNFKDEFGIKKDLTNPFDELLDFLSDQPNFNTFEPIMILSSKPSKITVLFKNSELETVYFGNLITKIKPRIDANKKGKNLENFSDFFEAGDLIWLRKSDGINFEISMHPEVQSALVSIDPNTGKVLAMVGGYSFNSSKFNRAMQAQPQLGSNFKPFLYAAAFENGFTPATLINDAPVVFEDQNLEEFWRPKNASGKFYGPTRLREALLQSRNVVTVRLLNELGISKAKNYLTRFGFDRDSLPEDLSMALGSYGISPYKNAEFFSIFANGGKKIDPVFIEKIIDGNGNEIFFDQIDVSKNALEQWIGKPLAKEESFAIDPRVSFVISDILREAAQ
;
A
#
# COMPACT_ATOMS: atom_id res chain seq x y z
N ILE A 1 20.39 14.55 5.00
CA ILE A 1 21.85 14.60 4.68
C ILE A 1 22.20 16.07 4.75
N ALA A 2 23.13 16.43 5.65
CA ALA A 2 23.62 17.80 5.79
C ALA A 2 24.80 17.98 4.81
N TYR A 3 24.82 19.10 4.08
CA TYR A 3 25.93 19.47 3.23
C TYR A 3 27.05 20.09 4.09
N ASP A 4 28.21 19.39 4.17
CA ASP A 4 29.45 19.97 4.64
C ASP A 4 30.33 20.28 3.43
N PRO A 5 30.60 21.56 3.12
CA PRO A 5 31.42 21.94 1.97
C PRO A 5 32.86 21.38 2.03
N ASN A 6 33.34 20.94 3.21
CA ASN A 6 34.64 20.35 3.39
C ASN A 6 34.64 18.81 3.24
N ASN A 7 33.52 18.14 3.53
CA ASN A 7 33.35 16.68 3.43
C ASN A 7 32.71 16.23 2.13
N PHE A 8 31.97 17.09 1.44
CA PHE A 8 31.24 16.75 0.21
C PHE A 8 32.13 16.26 -0.92
N LYS A 9 33.38 16.71 -0.95
CA LYS A 9 34.36 16.33 -1.99
C LYS A 9 34.81 14.87 -1.92
N ASP A 10 34.79 14.26 -0.75
CA ASP A 10 35.32 12.93 -0.52
C ASP A 10 34.26 11.81 -0.56
N GLU A 11 33.02 12.10 -0.22
CA GLU A 11 31.93 11.11 -0.16
C GLU A 11 31.22 10.84 -1.50
N PHE A 12 31.19 11.83 -2.40
CA PHE A 12 30.42 11.74 -3.66
C PHE A 12 31.28 11.73 -4.94
N GLY A 13 32.61 11.72 -4.85
CA GLY A 13 33.51 11.53 -5.98
C GLY A 13 33.48 12.65 -7.05
N ILE A 14 33.13 13.87 -6.66
CA ILE A 14 32.98 15.02 -7.58
C ILE A 14 34.34 15.57 -8.02
N LYS A 15 34.53 15.71 -9.35
CA LYS A 15 35.79 16.14 -9.98
C LYS A 15 36.14 17.58 -9.64
N LYS A 16 37.44 17.82 -9.42
CA LYS A 16 38.09 19.03 -8.92
C LYS A 16 38.14 20.25 -9.87
N ASP A 17 37.49 20.24 -11.01
CA ASP A 17 37.67 21.26 -12.09
C ASP A 17 36.48 22.20 -12.32
N LEU A 18 35.61 22.39 -11.32
CA LEU A 18 34.50 23.33 -11.43
C LEU A 18 34.92 24.74 -11.04
N THR A 19 34.65 25.70 -11.90
CA THR A 19 35.04 27.09 -11.76
C THR A 19 34.16 27.91 -10.81
N ASN A 20 33.04 27.33 -10.37
CA ASN A 20 32.09 27.98 -9.47
C ASN A 20 31.54 26.98 -8.41
N PRO A 21 31.64 27.26 -7.10
CA PRO A 21 31.10 26.38 -6.07
C PRO A 21 29.59 26.17 -6.17
N PHE A 22 28.83 27.02 -6.86
CA PHE A 22 27.41 26.82 -7.13
C PHE A 22 27.15 25.77 -8.19
N ASP A 23 28.06 25.50 -9.13
CA ASP A 23 27.85 24.52 -10.19
C ASP A 23 27.75 23.11 -9.62
N GLU A 24 28.56 22.75 -8.62
CA GLU A 24 28.49 21.47 -7.93
C GLU A 24 27.14 21.28 -7.21
N LEU A 25 26.64 22.35 -6.56
CA LEU A 25 25.36 22.32 -5.86
C LEU A 25 24.18 22.20 -6.84
N LEU A 26 24.29 22.88 -7.99
CA LEU A 26 23.27 22.84 -9.03
C LEU A 26 23.23 21.46 -9.71
N ASP A 27 24.40 20.86 -9.98
CA ASP A 27 24.47 19.49 -10.49
C ASP A 27 23.85 18.50 -9.51
N PHE A 28 24.18 18.60 -8.22
CA PHE A 28 23.55 17.77 -7.18
C PHE A 28 22.04 17.97 -7.09
N LEU A 29 21.56 19.22 -7.14
CA LEU A 29 20.14 19.52 -7.10
C LEU A 29 19.41 19.01 -8.35
N SER A 30 20.07 19.06 -9.53
CA SER A 30 19.48 18.60 -10.79
C SER A 30 19.10 17.12 -10.75
N ASP A 31 19.92 16.31 -10.08
CA ASP A 31 19.69 14.88 -9.90
C ASP A 31 18.58 14.56 -8.91
N GLN A 32 18.18 15.50 -8.06
CA GLN A 32 17.11 15.27 -7.10
C GLN A 32 15.74 15.33 -7.78
N PRO A 33 14.81 14.41 -7.48
CA PRO A 33 13.50 14.41 -8.11
C PRO A 33 12.62 15.55 -7.57
N ASN A 34 11.80 16.12 -8.43
CA ASN A 34 10.66 16.94 -7.99
C ASN A 34 9.54 16.02 -7.52
N PHE A 35 8.78 16.44 -6.48
CA PHE A 35 7.64 15.70 -5.97
C PHE A 35 6.37 16.52 -6.16
N ASN A 36 5.57 16.17 -7.18
CA ASN A 36 4.43 16.96 -7.57
C ASN A 36 4.88 18.42 -7.85
N THR A 37 4.41 19.37 -7.07
CA THR A 37 4.77 20.79 -7.15
C THR A 37 5.89 21.20 -6.17
N PHE A 38 6.46 20.25 -5.42
CA PHE A 38 7.61 20.50 -4.55
C PHE A 38 8.91 20.32 -5.32
N GLU A 39 9.78 21.30 -5.23
CA GLU A 39 11.12 21.30 -5.83
C GLU A 39 12.19 21.12 -4.75
N PRO A 40 13.24 20.33 -5.01
CA PRO A 40 14.38 20.22 -4.12
C PRO A 40 15.14 21.54 -4.11
N ILE A 41 15.48 22.00 -2.93
CA ILE A 41 16.28 23.21 -2.70
C ILE A 41 17.38 22.92 -1.70
N MET A 42 18.48 23.66 -1.83
CA MET A 42 19.58 23.64 -0.86
C MET A 42 19.50 24.87 0.04
N ILE A 43 19.57 24.67 1.34
CA ILE A 43 19.68 25.77 2.31
C ILE A 43 21.12 26.27 2.32
N LEU A 44 21.34 27.52 1.93
CA LEU A 44 22.66 28.17 1.96
C LEU A 44 22.94 28.86 3.29
N SER A 45 21.92 29.34 3.96
CA SER A 45 22.02 29.90 5.31
C SER A 45 20.72 29.77 6.07
N SER A 46 20.83 29.52 7.37
CA SER A 46 19.70 29.45 8.29
C SER A 46 19.86 30.46 9.43
N LYS A 47 18.82 31.26 9.66
CA LYS A 47 18.68 32.21 10.79
C LYS A 47 17.30 31.98 11.41
N PRO A 48 17.07 32.36 12.67
CA PRO A 48 15.79 32.11 13.33
C PRO A 48 14.56 32.53 12.52
N SER A 49 14.61 33.70 11.89
CA SER A 49 13.45 34.26 11.16
C SER A 49 13.44 34.01 9.68
N LYS A 50 14.54 33.52 9.08
CA LYS A 50 14.66 33.29 7.62
C LYS A 50 15.72 32.27 7.24
N ILE A 51 15.50 31.63 6.09
CA ILE A 51 16.51 30.82 5.40
C ILE A 51 16.76 31.42 4.00
N THR A 52 17.98 31.29 3.50
CA THR A 52 18.31 31.57 2.10
C THR A 52 18.46 30.22 1.38
N VAL A 53 17.78 30.06 0.27
CA VAL A 53 17.69 28.79 -0.46
C VAL A 53 18.13 28.96 -1.90
N LEU A 54 18.71 27.89 -2.46
CA LEU A 54 19.10 27.78 -3.86
C LEU A 54 18.18 26.78 -4.57
N PHE A 55 17.55 27.21 -5.67
CA PHE A 55 16.74 26.38 -6.56
C PHE A 55 17.56 25.77 -7.70
N LYS A 56 17.05 24.71 -8.36
CA LYS A 56 17.66 24.07 -9.52
C LYS A 56 17.95 25.02 -10.69
N ASN A 57 17.13 26.05 -10.86
CA ASN A 57 17.27 27.07 -11.91
C ASN A 57 18.30 28.15 -11.58
N SER A 58 19.14 27.95 -10.56
CA SER A 58 20.12 28.91 -10.03
C SER A 58 19.49 30.13 -9.31
N GLU A 59 18.19 30.12 -9.09
CA GLU A 59 17.51 31.19 -8.39
C GLU A 59 17.79 31.13 -6.88
N LEU A 60 18.10 32.29 -6.30
CA LEU A 60 18.24 32.45 -4.86
C LEU A 60 17.00 33.12 -4.30
N GLU A 61 16.40 32.52 -3.28
CA GLU A 61 15.25 33.12 -2.61
C GLU A 61 15.43 33.14 -1.09
N THR A 62 14.80 34.12 -0.45
CA THR A 62 14.75 34.20 1.02
C THR A 62 13.36 33.85 1.50
N VAL A 63 13.27 32.77 2.26
CA VAL A 63 12.03 32.29 2.88
C VAL A 63 11.98 32.79 4.32
N TYR A 64 10.96 33.57 4.66
CA TYR A 64 10.74 34.06 6.02
C TYR A 64 9.87 33.08 6.80
N PHE A 65 10.16 32.89 8.08
CA PHE A 65 9.42 31.97 8.94
C PHE A 65 7.91 32.28 9.01
N GLY A 66 7.55 33.58 8.98
CA GLY A 66 6.16 34.03 8.95
C GLY A 66 5.38 33.64 7.67
N ASN A 67 6.09 33.33 6.59
CA ASN A 67 5.51 32.91 5.31
C ASN A 67 5.44 31.37 5.16
N LEU A 68 5.86 30.63 6.20
CA LEU A 68 5.80 29.17 6.17
C LEU A 68 4.42 28.71 6.63
N ILE A 69 3.67 28.07 5.71
CA ILE A 69 2.35 27.48 6.00
C ILE A 69 2.51 26.13 6.74
N THR A 70 3.57 25.40 6.43
CA THR A 70 3.80 24.07 7.02
C THR A 70 4.12 24.18 8.52
N LYS A 71 3.30 23.51 9.33
CA LYS A 71 3.61 23.35 10.75
C LYS A 71 4.54 22.17 10.95
N ILE A 72 5.82 22.44 11.14
CA ILE A 72 6.84 21.42 11.33
C ILE A 72 6.88 20.99 12.80
N LYS A 73 6.82 19.68 13.04
CA LYS A 73 7.02 19.08 14.36
C LYS A 73 8.11 18.04 14.24
N PRO A 74 9.24 18.17 14.95
CA PRO A 74 10.27 17.16 14.94
C PRO A 74 9.71 15.84 15.47
N ARG A 75 10.13 14.72 14.88
CA ARG A 75 9.80 13.38 15.36
C ARG A 75 10.80 13.00 16.45
N ILE A 76 10.33 12.74 17.67
CA ILE A 76 11.17 12.33 18.78
C ILE A 76 11.39 10.81 18.76
N ASP A 77 10.32 10.05 18.50
CA ASP A 77 10.34 8.60 18.36
C ASP A 77 9.20 8.12 17.44
N ALA A 78 9.03 6.81 17.31
CA ALA A 78 8.01 6.20 16.43
C ALA A 78 6.59 6.72 16.70
N ASN A 79 6.27 7.06 17.94
CA ASN A 79 4.92 7.39 18.39
C ASN A 79 4.77 8.83 18.91
N LYS A 80 5.89 9.59 19.05
CA LYS A 80 5.90 10.90 19.68
C LYS A 80 6.43 11.98 18.76
N LYS A 81 5.64 13.06 18.61
CA LYS A 81 6.04 14.29 17.94
C LYS A 81 6.37 15.36 18.97
N GLY A 82 7.35 16.18 18.66
CA GLY A 82 7.74 17.34 19.46
C GLY A 82 6.75 18.51 19.35
N LYS A 83 7.10 19.63 19.95
CA LYS A 83 6.37 20.89 19.80
C LYS A 83 6.54 21.45 18.38
N ASN A 84 5.65 22.33 17.94
CA ASN A 84 5.87 23.10 16.72
C ASN A 84 7.19 23.85 16.82
N LEU A 85 7.91 23.92 15.70
CA LEU A 85 9.08 24.80 15.60
C LEU A 85 8.65 26.26 15.68
N GLU A 86 9.46 27.08 16.31
CA GLU A 86 9.22 28.51 16.49
C GLU A 86 10.16 29.36 15.61
N ASN A 87 11.25 28.75 15.12
CA ASN A 87 12.19 29.38 14.20
C ASN A 87 12.90 28.34 13.31
N PHE A 88 13.56 28.81 12.24
CA PHE A 88 14.24 27.91 11.31
C PHE A 88 15.51 27.28 11.88
N SER A 89 16.31 28.02 12.63
CA SER A 89 17.60 27.55 13.13
C SER A 89 17.51 26.46 14.19
N ASP A 90 16.32 26.19 14.72
CA ASP A 90 16.10 25.03 15.60
C ASP A 90 16.12 23.70 14.84
N PHE A 91 15.99 23.74 13.50
CA PHE A 91 15.77 22.53 12.71
C PHE A 91 16.57 22.45 11.41
N PHE A 92 16.97 23.58 10.84
CA PHE A 92 17.67 23.64 9.57
C PHE A 92 19.04 24.30 9.71
N GLU A 93 20.00 23.69 9.01
CA GLU A 93 21.36 24.19 8.89
C GLU A 93 21.72 24.49 7.42
N ALA A 94 22.80 25.24 7.19
CA ALA A 94 23.33 25.40 5.85
C ALA A 94 23.82 24.06 5.33
N GLY A 95 23.42 23.71 4.08
CA GLY A 95 23.70 22.42 3.46
C GLY A 95 22.56 21.41 3.57
N ASP A 96 21.48 21.72 4.27
CA ASP A 96 20.29 20.83 4.27
C ASP A 96 19.58 20.86 2.92
N LEU A 97 19.22 19.66 2.43
CA LEU A 97 18.35 19.44 1.28
C LEU A 97 16.91 19.28 1.77
N ILE A 98 16.03 20.17 1.31
CA ILE A 98 14.59 20.07 1.59
C ILE A 98 13.79 20.28 0.31
N TRP A 99 12.51 19.94 0.34
CA TRP A 99 11.59 20.20 -0.77
C TRP A 99 10.67 21.36 -0.42
N LEU A 100 10.65 22.37 -1.29
CA LEU A 100 9.90 23.61 -1.11
C LEU A 100 8.87 23.75 -2.24
N ARG A 101 7.69 24.25 -1.88
CA ARG A 101 6.66 24.69 -2.81
C ARG A 101 6.23 26.10 -2.47
N LYS A 102 6.13 26.94 -3.49
CA LYS A 102 5.53 28.28 -3.38
C LYS A 102 4.03 28.16 -3.59
N SER A 103 3.22 28.52 -2.59
CA SER A 103 1.77 28.27 -2.62
C SER A 103 1.02 29.39 -3.34
N ASP A 104 1.32 30.66 -3.07
CA ASP A 104 0.57 31.81 -3.59
C ASP A 104 1.48 33.04 -3.91
N GLY A 105 2.72 32.77 -4.26
CA GLY A 105 3.72 33.80 -4.57
C GLY A 105 4.43 34.39 -3.34
N ILE A 106 3.89 34.25 -2.14
CA ILE A 106 4.45 34.78 -0.88
C ILE A 106 4.68 33.67 0.13
N ASN A 107 3.76 32.70 0.20
CA ASN A 107 3.78 31.63 1.19
C ASN A 107 4.45 30.37 0.66
N PHE A 108 5.10 29.66 1.58
CA PHE A 108 5.88 28.47 1.27
C PHE A 108 5.39 27.26 2.09
N GLU A 109 5.48 26.12 1.47
CA GLU A 109 5.30 24.83 2.12
C GLU A 109 6.60 24.04 2.03
N ILE A 110 7.02 23.44 3.14
CA ILE A 110 8.20 22.57 3.21
C ILE A 110 7.73 21.12 3.31
N SER A 111 8.38 20.25 2.57
CA SER A 111 8.24 18.80 2.65
C SER A 111 9.61 18.14 2.75
N MET A 112 9.61 16.86 3.07
CA MET A 112 10.80 16.01 3.02
C MET A 112 10.54 14.88 2.03
N HIS A 113 11.59 14.31 1.48
CA HIS A 113 11.47 13.09 0.68
C HIS A 113 10.81 11.99 1.53
N PRO A 114 9.68 11.41 1.09
CA PRO A 114 9.06 10.35 1.85
C PRO A 114 9.91 9.09 1.81
N GLU A 115 10.39 8.63 2.95
CA GLU A 115 11.07 7.33 3.10
C GLU A 115 10.09 6.16 2.94
N VAL A 116 8.85 6.37 3.35
CA VAL A 116 7.78 5.37 3.28
C VAL A 116 7.00 5.52 1.99
N GLN A 117 6.83 4.41 1.28
CA GLN A 117 6.03 4.34 0.08
C GLN A 117 4.71 3.61 0.37
N SER A 118 3.65 4.01 -0.30
CA SER A 118 2.35 3.36 -0.23
C SER A 118 1.78 3.14 -1.63
N ALA A 119 0.73 2.33 -1.70
CA ALA A 119 -0.03 2.11 -2.92
C ALA A 119 -1.52 2.26 -2.65
N LEU A 120 -2.27 2.61 -3.70
CA LEU A 120 -3.72 2.67 -3.68
C LEU A 120 -4.26 1.99 -4.93
N VAL A 121 -5.33 1.21 -4.75
CA VAL A 121 -6.11 0.63 -5.85
C VAL A 121 -7.59 0.86 -5.55
N SER A 122 -8.34 1.29 -6.56
CA SER A 122 -9.79 1.40 -6.52
C SER A 122 -10.38 0.70 -7.73
N ILE A 123 -11.27 -0.26 -7.50
CA ILE A 123 -11.97 -1.04 -8.54
C ILE A 123 -13.47 -0.89 -8.31
N ASP A 124 -14.22 -0.61 -9.37
CA ASP A 124 -15.68 -0.73 -9.32
C ASP A 124 -16.06 -2.22 -9.26
N PRO A 125 -16.68 -2.69 -8.18
CA PRO A 125 -16.97 -4.10 -8.01
C PRO A 125 -18.04 -4.63 -8.97
N ASN A 126 -18.86 -3.77 -9.57
CA ASN A 126 -19.91 -4.19 -10.50
C ASN A 126 -19.43 -4.31 -11.95
N THR A 127 -18.51 -3.44 -12.35
CA THR A 127 -18.05 -3.37 -13.75
C THR A 127 -16.65 -3.90 -13.95
N GLY A 128 -15.86 -4.07 -12.87
CA GLY A 128 -14.44 -4.40 -12.94
C GLY A 128 -13.53 -3.22 -13.33
N LYS A 129 -14.08 -2.04 -13.61
CA LYS A 129 -13.26 -0.88 -14.00
C LYS A 129 -12.28 -0.48 -12.91
N VAL A 130 -11.01 -0.36 -13.25
CA VAL A 130 -10.00 0.20 -12.36
C VAL A 130 -10.13 1.72 -12.39
N LEU A 131 -10.71 2.28 -11.32
CA LEU A 131 -11.00 3.72 -11.21
C LEU A 131 -9.76 4.53 -10.84
N ALA A 132 -8.86 3.94 -10.06
CA ALA A 132 -7.59 4.55 -9.68
C ALA A 132 -6.55 3.50 -9.33
N MET A 133 -5.30 3.77 -9.69
CA MET A 133 -4.15 2.98 -9.26
C MET A 133 -2.95 3.89 -9.06
N VAL A 134 -2.38 3.86 -7.87
CA VAL A 134 -1.16 4.59 -7.50
C VAL A 134 -0.17 3.59 -6.92
N GLY A 135 0.97 3.41 -7.56
CA GLY A 135 1.97 2.42 -7.17
C GLY A 135 3.09 2.93 -6.27
N GLY A 136 3.10 4.22 -5.97
CA GLY A 136 4.12 4.86 -5.14
C GLY A 136 3.99 6.37 -5.15
N TYR A 137 4.88 7.05 -4.45
CA TYR A 137 4.85 8.50 -4.33
C TYR A 137 5.20 9.22 -5.65
N SER A 138 6.23 8.73 -6.36
CA SER A 138 6.69 9.33 -7.63
C SER A 138 7.29 8.25 -8.53
N PHE A 139 6.87 8.24 -9.80
CA PHE A 139 7.42 7.33 -10.81
C PHE A 139 8.90 7.61 -11.09
N ASN A 140 9.32 8.88 -11.06
CA ASN A 140 10.72 9.27 -11.29
C ASN A 140 11.64 8.76 -10.18
N SER A 141 11.16 8.72 -8.92
CA SER A 141 11.93 8.20 -7.78
C SER A 141 11.95 6.68 -7.74
N SER A 142 10.89 6.02 -8.16
CA SER A 142 10.78 4.55 -8.16
C SER A 142 9.80 4.09 -9.21
N LYS A 143 10.30 3.34 -10.19
CA LYS A 143 9.49 2.71 -11.24
C LYS A 143 8.75 1.46 -10.75
N PHE A 144 9.04 1.01 -9.54
CA PHE A 144 8.39 -0.16 -8.92
C PHE A 144 6.94 0.17 -8.55
N ASN A 145 5.99 -0.39 -9.28
CA ASN A 145 4.56 -0.23 -9.00
C ASN A 145 4.12 -1.16 -7.86
N ARG A 146 4.06 -0.61 -6.65
CA ARG A 146 3.70 -1.38 -5.44
C ARG A 146 2.27 -1.88 -5.44
N ALA A 147 1.38 -1.25 -6.20
CA ALA A 147 0.01 -1.72 -6.33
C ALA A 147 -0.07 -3.10 -7.00
N MET A 148 0.84 -3.39 -7.94
CA MET A 148 0.84 -4.63 -8.71
C MET A 148 2.00 -5.57 -8.40
N GLN A 149 3.19 -5.03 -8.09
CA GLN A 149 4.41 -5.80 -8.00
C GLN A 149 4.80 -6.16 -6.56
N ALA A 150 4.43 -5.35 -5.56
CA ALA A 150 4.65 -5.71 -4.17
C ALA A 150 3.69 -6.81 -3.74
N GLN A 151 4.19 -7.77 -2.97
CA GLN A 151 3.40 -8.86 -2.41
C GLN A 151 3.47 -8.87 -0.88
N PRO A 152 2.89 -7.87 -0.21
CA PRO A 152 2.83 -7.88 1.23
C PRO A 152 1.96 -9.04 1.72
N GLN A 153 2.28 -9.56 2.91
CA GLN A 153 1.42 -10.54 3.56
C GLN A 153 0.05 -9.94 3.83
N LEU A 154 -1.01 -10.71 3.53
CA LEU A 154 -2.39 -10.30 3.73
C LEU A 154 -2.73 -10.01 5.19
N GLY A 155 -2.12 -10.78 6.11
CA GLY A 155 -2.48 -10.69 7.51
C GLY A 155 -3.97 -10.94 7.71
N SER A 156 -4.62 -10.14 8.55
CA SER A 156 -6.05 -10.29 8.85
C SER A 156 -7.00 -10.01 7.67
N ASN A 157 -6.53 -9.43 6.57
CA ASN A 157 -7.33 -9.31 5.34
C ASN A 157 -7.65 -10.67 4.72
N PHE A 158 -6.93 -11.72 5.09
CA PHE A 158 -7.21 -13.08 4.64
C PHE A 158 -8.46 -13.71 5.31
N LYS A 159 -8.79 -13.29 6.53
CA LYS A 159 -9.86 -13.90 7.33
C LYS A 159 -11.23 -13.95 6.64
N PRO A 160 -11.75 -12.89 5.97
CA PRO A 160 -13.02 -12.95 5.27
C PRO A 160 -13.14 -14.12 4.28
N PHE A 161 -12.07 -14.42 3.55
CA PHE A 161 -12.04 -15.52 2.58
C PHE A 161 -12.13 -16.88 3.27
N LEU A 162 -11.41 -17.05 4.38
CA LEU A 162 -11.46 -18.28 5.17
C LEU A 162 -12.84 -18.48 5.83
N TYR A 163 -13.45 -17.40 6.34
CA TYR A 163 -14.80 -17.47 6.92
C TYR A 163 -15.86 -17.77 5.87
N ALA A 164 -15.72 -17.24 4.65
CA ALA A 164 -16.58 -17.62 3.52
C ALA A 164 -16.47 -19.11 3.22
N ALA A 165 -15.25 -19.65 3.19
CA ALA A 165 -15.01 -21.07 3.03
C ALA A 165 -15.71 -21.90 4.14
N ALA A 166 -15.61 -21.45 5.37
CA ALA A 166 -16.26 -22.13 6.50
C ALA A 166 -17.79 -22.08 6.39
N PHE A 167 -18.38 -20.94 6.06
CA PHE A 167 -19.84 -20.80 5.95
C PHE A 167 -20.43 -21.65 4.82
N GLU A 168 -19.76 -21.82 3.70
CA GLU A 168 -20.18 -22.77 2.66
C GLU A 168 -19.94 -24.25 3.02
N ASN A 169 -19.18 -24.52 4.08
CA ASN A 169 -18.89 -25.87 4.57
C ASN A 169 -19.60 -26.23 5.89
N GLY A 170 -20.75 -25.59 6.17
CA GLY A 170 -21.64 -25.96 7.26
C GLY A 170 -21.45 -25.19 8.56
N PHE A 171 -20.47 -24.30 8.65
CA PHE A 171 -20.38 -23.35 9.75
C PHE A 171 -21.39 -22.20 9.55
N THR A 172 -21.74 -21.52 10.63
CA THR A 172 -22.66 -20.37 10.60
C THR A 172 -22.07 -19.21 11.38
N PRO A 173 -22.53 -17.97 11.18
CA PRO A 173 -22.13 -16.83 12.01
C PRO A 173 -22.38 -17.05 13.51
N ALA A 174 -23.32 -17.91 13.87
CA ALA A 174 -23.65 -18.25 15.25
C ALA A 174 -22.83 -19.42 15.84
N THR A 175 -22.08 -20.15 15.00
CA THR A 175 -21.19 -21.24 15.45
C THR A 175 -20.21 -20.71 16.49
N LEU A 176 -20.11 -21.45 17.62
CA LEU A 176 -19.24 -21.12 18.74
C LEU A 176 -17.90 -21.86 18.61
N ILE A 177 -16.80 -21.13 18.66
CA ILE A 177 -15.46 -21.68 18.80
C ILE A 177 -14.82 -21.05 20.05
N ASN A 178 -14.09 -21.86 20.82
CA ASN A 178 -13.51 -21.41 22.08
C ASN A 178 -12.24 -20.58 21.84
N ASP A 179 -12.29 -19.30 22.19
CA ASP A 179 -11.11 -18.41 22.21
C ASP A 179 -10.35 -18.62 23.53
N ALA A 180 -9.55 -19.68 23.57
CA ALA A 180 -8.73 -20.08 24.72
C ALA A 180 -7.33 -20.46 24.26
N PRO A 181 -6.33 -20.42 25.16
CA PRO A 181 -4.96 -20.85 24.83
C PRO A 181 -4.95 -22.21 24.14
N VAL A 182 -4.18 -22.32 23.08
CA VAL A 182 -4.00 -23.55 22.29
C VAL A 182 -2.55 -23.68 21.89
N VAL A 183 -2.10 -24.92 21.79
CA VAL A 183 -0.78 -25.30 21.31
C VAL A 183 -1.00 -26.24 20.13
N PHE A 184 -0.36 -25.94 19.00
CA PHE A 184 -0.32 -26.83 17.86
C PHE A 184 1.09 -27.38 17.70
N GLU A 185 1.19 -28.68 17.44
CA GLU A 185 2.44 -29.29 16.97
C GLU A 185 2.56 -28.95 15.47
N ASP A 186 3.62 -28.26 15.13
CA ASP A 186 3.96 -28.01 13.73
C ASP A 186 5.15 -28.89 13.38
N GLN A 187 4.94 -29.80 12.43
CA GLN A 187 5.98 -30.76 12.01
C GLN A 187 7.18 -30.07 11.32
N ASN A 188 7.03 -28.81 10.93
CA ASN A 188 8.05 -28.01 10.26
C ASN A 188 8.78 -27.03 11.21
N LEU A 189 8.33 -26.89 12.46
CA LEU A 189 8.95 -26.04 13.47
C LEU A 189 9.49 -26.92 14.60
N GLU A 190 10.71 -26.66 15.05
CA GLU A 190 11.30 -27.31 16.23
C GLU A 190 10.57 -26.97 17.54
N GLU A 191 9.65 -25.99 17.52
CA GLU A 191 8.92 -25.50 18.67
C GLU A 191 7.40 -25.56 18.46
N PHE A 192 6.68 -25.75 19.56
CA PHE A 192 5.20 -25.70 19.58
C PHE A 192 4.68 -24.31 19.24
N TRP A 193 3.81 -24.21 18.24
CA TRP A 193 3.18 -22.95 17.88
C TRP A 193 2.03 -22.56 18.80
N ARG A 194 2.07 -21.35 19.36
CA ARG A 194 1.10 -20.82 20.33
C ARG A 194 0.51 -19.50 19.83
N PRO A 195 -0.51 -19.53 18.95
CA PRO A 195 -1.13 -18.32 18.46
C PRO A 195 -1.79 -17.52 19.58
N LYS A 196 -1.70 -16.18 19.49
CA LYS A 196 -2.28 -15.24 20.44
C LYS A 196 -3.14 -14.21 19.69
N ASN A 197 -4.19 -13.70 20.36
CA ASN A 197 -4.88 -12.52 19.88
C ASN A 197 -4.00 -11.27 20.00
N ALA A 198 -4.22 -10.28 19.15
CA ALA A 198 -3.46 -9.01 19.20
C ALA A 198 -3.60 -8.28 20.55
N SER A 199 -4.74 -8.46 21.23
CA SER A 199 -4.99 -7.92 22.57
C SER A 199 -4.22 -8.68 23.69
N GLY A 200 -3.61 -9.82 23.39
CA GLY A 200 -3.03 -10.73 24.40
C GLY A 200 -4.03 -11.45 25.30
N LYS A 201 -5.34 -11.20 25.13
CA LYS A 201 -6.42 -11.77 25.95
C LYS A 201 -7.17 -12.87 25.22
N PHE A 202 -7.84 -13.72 25.97
CA PHE A 202 -8.73 -14.77 25.48
C PHE A 202 -10.15 -14.49 26.00
N TYR A 203 -11.18 -14.86 25.22
CA TYR A 203 -12.56 -14.43 25.47
C TYR A 203 -13.54 -15.61 25.66
N GLY A 204 -13.04 -16.85 25.64
CA GLY A 204 -13.87 -18.04 25.81
C GLY A 204 -14.74 -18.37 24.59
N PRO A 205 -15.92 -19.02 24.77
CA PRO A 205 -16.79 -19.37 23.65
C PRO A 205 -17.23 -18.13 22.88
N THR A 206 -16.78 -18.02 21.62
CA THR A 206 -16.94 -16.85 20.77
C THR A 206 -17.68 -17.25 19.49
N ARG A 207 -18.71 -16.50 19.10
CA ARG A 207 -19.41 -16.70 17.83
C ARG A 207 -18.51 -16.31 16.66
N LEU A 208 -18.61 -17.01 15.53
CA LEU A 208 -17.80 -16.70 14.35
C LEU A 208 -18.04 -15.29 13.84
N ARG A 209 -19.28 -14.76 13.90
CA ARG A 209 -19.55 -13.35 13.60
C ARG A 209 -18.66 -12.41 14.41
N GLU A 210 -18.66 -12.58 15.72
CA GLU A 210 -17.86 -11.75 16.64
C GLU A 210 -16.36 -11.97 16.43
N ALA A 211 -15.95 -13.19 16.16
CA ALA A 211 -14.55 -13.51 15.92
C ALA A 211 -14.00 -12.85 14.66
N LEU A 212 -14.78 -12.78 13.58
CA LEU A 212 -14.40 -12.05 12.36
C LEU A 212 -14.42 -10.55 12.60
N LEU A 213 -15.49 -10.01 13.20
CA LEU A 213 -15.66 -8.61 13.54
C LEU A 213 -14.48 -8.07 14.37
N GLN A 214 -14.06 -8.80 15.40
CA GLN A 214 -12.96 -8.42 16.29
C GLN A 214 -11.60 -8.96 15.83
N SER A 215 -11.54 -9.58 14.66
CA SER A 215 -10.33 -10.15 14.09
C SER A 215 -9.57 -11.12 15.04
N ARG A 216 -10.29 -12.02 15.74
CA ARG A 216 -9.71 -12.95 16.71
C ARG A 216 -8.82 -13.98 16.03
N ASN A 217 -7.56 -14.01 16.39
CA ASN A 217 -6.58 -14.93 15.78
C ASN A 217 -6.82 -16.37 16.18
N VAL A 218 -6.99 -16.63 17.47
CA VAL A 218 -7.10 -17.99 18.01
C VAL A 218 -8.33 -18.71 17.46
N VAL A 219 -9.48 -18.02 17.42
CA VAL A 219 -10.70 -18.56 16.83
C VAL A 219 -10.51 -18.89 15.35
N THR A 220 -9.83 -18.01 14.59
CA THR A 220 -9.59 -18.21 13.16
C THR A 220 -8.68 -19.41 12.90
N VAL A 221 -7.63 -19.60 13.72
CA VAL A 221 -6.75 -20.77 13.61
C VAL A 221 -7.49 -22.06 13.91
N ARG A 222 -8.31 -22.09 14.98
CA ARG A 222 -9.15 -23.24 15.29
C ARG A 222 -10.17 -23.52 14.19
N LEU A 223 -10.78 -22.49 13.62
CA LEU A 223 -11.70 -22.61 12.49
C LEU A 223 -11.04 -23.29 11.28
N LEU A 224 -9.82 -22.85 10.92
CA LEU A 224 -9.07 -23.50 9.83
C LEU A 224 -8.75 -24.95 10.16
N ASN A 225 -8.34 -25.23 11.40
CA ASN A 225 -8.05 -26.60 11.83
C ASN A 225 -9.29 -27.51 11.74
N GLU A 226 -10.47 -27.03 12.13
CA GLU A 226 -11.74 -27.78 12.04
C GLU A 226 -12.23 -27.92 10.59
N LEU A 227 -12.10 -26.88 9.76
CA LEU A 227 -12.46 -26.89 8.35
C LEU A 227 -11.55 -27.82 7.54
N GLY A 228 -10.26 -27.84 7.88
CA GLY A 228 -9.18 -28.53 7.17
C GLY A 228 -8.53 -27.68 6.07
N ILE A 229 -7.20 -27.67 6.08
CA ILE A 229 -6.36 -26.85 5.19
C ILE A 229 -6.66 -27.13 3.71
N SER A 230 -6.71 -28.41 3.31
CA SER A 230 -6.97 -28.79 1.92
C SER A 230 -8.32 -28.27 1.41
N LYS A 231 -9.35 -28.36 2.25
CA LYS A 231 -10.69 -27.86 1.93
C LYS A 231 -10.71 -26.33 1.77
N ALA A 232 -10.04 -25.62 2.69
CA ALA A 232 -9.86 -24.17 2.62
C ALA A 232 -9.12 -23.78 1.34
N LYS A 233 -7.97 -24.39 1.02
CA LYS A 233 -7.18 -24.12 -0.18
C LYS A 233 -8.03 -24.31 -1.46
N ASN A 234 -8.77 -25.40 -1.57
CA ASN A 234 -9.63 -25.67 -2.72
C ASN A 234 -10.74 -24.61 -2.87
N TYR A 235 -11.30 -24.12 -1.78
CA TYR A 235 -12.32 -23.06 -1.81
C TYR A 235 -11.70 -21.72 -2.26
N LEU A 236 -10.52 -21.39 -1.76
CA LEU A 236 -9.85 -20.12 -2.02
C LEU A 236 -9.48 -19.93 -3.50
N THR A 237 -9.26 -21.02 -4.28
CA THR A 237 -9.03 -20.91 -5.72
C THR A 237 -10.19 -20.25 -6.47
N ARG A 238 -11.41 -20.30 -5.93
CA ARG A 238 -12.59 -19.66 -6.51
C ARG A 238 -12.47 -18.12 -6.54
N PHE A 239 -11.74 -17.54 -5.59
CA PHE A 239 -11.39 -16.11 -5.58
C PHE A 239 -10.25 -15.77 -6.54
N GLY A 240 -9.42 -16.74 -6.90
CA GLY A 240 -8.23 -16.57 -7.72
C GLY A 240 -6.92 -16.75 -6.97
N PHE A 241 -6.96 -17.23 -5.71
CA PHE A 241 -5.74 -17.65 -5.03
C PHE A 241 -5.09 -18.82 -5.74
N ASP A 242 -3.77 -18.76 -5.88
CA ASP A 242 -3.00 -19.89 -6.37
C ASP A 242 -2.87 -20.95 -5.27
N ARG A 243 -3.46 -22.11 -5.51
CA ARG A 243 -3.54 -23.20 -4.54
C ARG A 243 -2.15 -23.65 -4.03
N ASP A 244 -1.20 -23.74 -4.94
CA ASP A 244 0.11 -24.32 -4.64
C ASP A 244 1.02 -23.33 -3.89
N SER A 245 0.76 -22.04 -4.04
CA SER A 245 1.44 -20.97 -3.30
C SER A 245 0.86 -20.72 -1.90
N LEU A 246 -0.35 -21.22 -1.59
CA LEU A 246 -0.93 -21.08 -0.26
C LEU A 246 -0.20 -21.99 0.75
N PRO A 247 0.04 -21.52 2.01
CA PRO A 247 0.66 -22.32 3.07
C PRO A 247 -0.06 -23.64 3.31
N GLU A 248 0.68 -24.66 3.72
CA GLU A 248 0.17 -25.99 4.04
C GLU A 248 0.03 -26.23 5.56
N ASP A 249 0.12 -25.17 6.33
CA ASP A 249 0.03 -25.17 7.77
C ASP A 249 -1.02 -24.17 8.29
N LEU A 250 -1.25 -24.18 9.60
CA LEU A 250 -2.27 -23.33 10.25
C LEU A 250 -1.91 -21.83 10.26
N SER A 251 -0.67 -21.44 9.92
CA SER A 251 -0.30 -20.02 9.80
C SER A 251 -1.08 -19.32 8.67
N MET A 252 -1.56 -20.08 7.69
CA MET A 252 -2.46 -19.60 6.65
C MET A 252 -3.66 -18.85 7.22
N ALA A 253 -4.21 -19.26 8.37
CA ALA A 253 -5.33 -18.61 9.05
C ALA A 253 -5.03 -17.14 9.40
N LEU A 254 -3.76 -16.79 9.57
CA LEU A 254 -3.31 -15.44 9.91
C LEU A 254 -2.80 -14.65 8.70
N GLY A 255 -3.01 -15.18 7.50
CA GLY A 255 -2.66 -14.50 6.25
C GLY A 255 -1.15 -14.43 6.01
N SER A 256 -0.42 -15.51 6.27
CA SER A 256 1.02 -15.64 5.97
C SER A 256 1.32 -15.68 4.46
N TYR A 257 0.32 -15.57 3.61
CA TYR A 257 0.41 -15.51 2.16
C TYR A 257 0.47 -14.05 1.66
N GLY A 258 1.36 -13.79 0.68
CA GLY A 258 1.53 -12.48 0.07
C GLY A 258 0.81 -12.36 -1.27
N ILE A 259 0.07 -11.28 -1.47
CA ILE A 259 -0.49 -10.88 -2.79
C ILE A 259 -0.39 -9.37 -2.96
N SER A 260 -0.49 -8.92 -4.22
CA SER A 260 -0.47 -7.49 -4.48
C SER A 260 -1.75 -6.80 -4.01
N PRO A 261 -1.68 -5.50 -3.65
CA PRO A 261 -2.86 -4.70 -3.35
C PRO A 261 -3.94 -4.76 -4.43
N TYR A 262 -3.52 -4.81 -5.69
CA TYR A 262 -4.42 -4.98 -6.84
C TYR A 262 -5.20 -6.30 -6.77
N LYS A 263 -4.51 -7.43 -6.58
CA LYS A 263 -5.17 -8.74 -6.44
C LYS A 263 -6.05 -8.82 -5.21
N ASN A 264 -5.63 -8.19 -4.11
CA ASN A 264 -6.47 -8.11 -2.91
C ASN A 264 -7.78 -7.35 -3.18
N ALA A 265 -7.71 -6.19 -3.88
CA ALA A 265 -8.90 -5.43 -4.25
C ALA A 265 -9.82 -6.21 -5.21
N GLU A 266 -9.26 -6.92 -6.20
CA GLU A 266 -9.99 -7.80 -7.10
C GLU A 266 -10.76 -8.87 -6.32
N PHE A 267 -10.10 -9.57 -5.38
CA PHE A 267 -10.74 -10.64 -4.59
C PHE A 267 -11.81 -10.10 -3.65
N PHE A 268 -11.59 -8.95 -3.01
CA PHE A 268 -12.61 -8.30 -2.17
C PHE A 268 -13.82 -7.82 -2.97
N SER A 269 -13.66 -7.49 -4.26
CA SER A 269 -14.78 -7.10 -5.13
C SER A 269 -15.85 -8.19 -5.21
N ILE A 270 -15.47 -9.47 -5.08
CA ILE A 270 -16.39 -10.60 -5.08
C ILE A 270 -17.39 -10.51 -3.91
N PHE A 271 -16.96 -10.04 -2.73
CA PHE A 271 -17.89 -9.80 -1.64
C PHE A 271 -18.80 -8.61 -1.93
N ALA A 272 -18.26 -7.54 -2.51
CA ALA A 272 -18.99 -6.29 -2.73
C ALA A 272 -20.05 -6.37 -3.84
N ASN A 273 -19.91 -7.33 -4.79
CA ASN A 273 -20.82 -7.49 -5.93
C ASN A 273 -21.78 -8.69 -5.81
N GLY A 274 -21.96 -9.22 -4.61
CA GLY A 274 -22.87 -10.33 -4.37
C GLY A 274 -22.32 -11.71 -4.73
N GLY A 275 -21.01 -11.88 -4.80
CA GLY A 275 -20.34 -13.18 -5.00
C GLY A 275 -19.93 -13.47 -6.42
N LYS A 276 -20.09 -12.54 -7.36
CA LYS A 276 -19.71 -12.68 -8.76
C LYS A 276 -18.22 -12.46 -8.96
N LYS A 277 -17.59 -13.25 -9.81
CA LYS A 277 -16.22 -13.01 -10.25
C LYS A 277 -16.20 -11.88 -11.27
N ILE A 278 -15.27 -10.95 -11.11
CA ILE A 278 -15.02 -9.89 -12.08
C ILE A 278 -13.60 -9.99 -12.61
N ASP A 279 -13.42 -9.57 -13.86
CA ASP A 279 -12.10 -9.36 -14.44
C ASP A 279 -11.83 -7.85 -14.49
N PRO A 280 -10.81 -7.35 -13.77
CA PRO A 280 -10.53 -5.92 -13.76
C PRO A 280 -10.13 -5.37 -15.14
N VAL A 281 -10.69 -4.22 -15.51
CA VAL A 281 -10.51 -3.57 -16.81
C VAL A 281 -9.78 -2.24 -16.64
N PHE A 282 -8.63 -2.07 -17.29
CA PHE A 282 -7.85 -0.83 -17.35
C PHE A 282 -8.13 0.00 -18.58
N ILE A 283 -8.33 -0.68 -19.73
CA ILE A 283 -8.53 -0.04 -21.02
C ILE A 283 -9.90 -0.45 -21.54
N GLU A 284 -10.80 0.52 -21.67
CA GLU A 284 -12.15 0.27 -22.17
C GLU A 284 -12.20 0.18 -23.70
N LYS A 285 -11.47 1.08 -24.38
CA LYS A 285 -11.40 1.13 -25.84
C LYS A 285 -10.15 1.85 -26.33
N ILE A 286 -9.73 1.52 -27.51
CA ILE A 286 -8.68 2.22 -28.25
C ILE A 286 -9.31 2.80 -29.51
N ILE A 287 -8.99 4.08 -29.82
CA ILE A 287 -9.49 4.78 -30.98
C ILE A 287 -8.28 5.17 -31.83
N ASP A 288 -8.33 4.90 -33.16
CA ASP A 288 -7.27 5.29 -34.11
C ASP A 288 -7.30 6.80 -34.40
N GLY A 289 -6.29 7.28 -35.15
CA GLY A 289 -6.18 8.69 -35.55
C GLY A 289 -7.32 9.20 -36.45
N ASN A 290 -8.16 8.32 -36.98
CA ASN A 290 -9.32 8.62 -37.81
C ASN A 290 -10.63 8.59 -37.03
N GLY A 291 -10.59 8.22 -35.75
CA GLY A 291 -11.76 8.13 -34.89
C GLY A 291 -12.43 6.77 -34.86
N ASN A 292 -11.87 5.75 -35.52
CA ASN A 292 -12.43 4.39 -35.53
C ASN A 292 -11.99 3.64 -34.26
N GLU A 293 -12.90 2.86 -33.69
CA GLU A 293 -12.59 1.97 -32.58
C GLU A 293 -11.80 0.75 -33.08
N ILE A 294 -10.64 0.50 -32.46
CA ILE A 294 -9.79 -0.65 -32.75
C ILE A 294 -10.13 -1.74 -31.73
N PHE A 295 -10.57 -2.90 -32.21
CA PHE A 295 -10.81 -4.06 -31.37
C PHE A 295 -9.49 -4.76 -31.05
N PHE A 296 -9.34 -5.27 -29.82
CA PHE A 296 -8.10 -5.89 -29.32
C PHE A 296 -7.62 -7.09 -30.10
N ASP A 297 -8.52 -7.86 -30.70
CA ASP A 297 -8.22 -9.00 -31.56
C ASP A 297 -7.53 -8.61 -32.89
N GLN A 298 -7.55 -7.32 -33.23
CA GLN A 298 -6.90 -6.75 -34.43
C GLN A 298 -5.51 -6.16 -34.13
N ILE A 299 -5.11 -6.10 -32.85
CA ILE A 299 -3.80 -5.54 -32.45
C ILE A 299 -2.80 -6.70 -32.40
N ASP A 300 -1.87 -6.72 -33.33
CA ASP A 300 -0.74 -7.68 -33.35
C ASP A 300 0.31 -7.26 -32.30
N VAL A 301 -0.03 -7.42 -31.04
CA VAL A 301 0.91 -7.24 -29.91
C VAL A 301 1.12 -8.63 -29.31
N SER A 302 2.35 -8.93 -28.92
CA SER A 302 2.63 -10.21 -28.25
C SER A 302 1.60 -10.42 -27.14
N LYS A 303 0.71 -11.39 -27.35
CA LYS A 303 -0.48 -11.65 -26.52
C LYS A 303 -0.18 -11.66 -25.02
N ASN A 304 1.01 -12.05 -24.62
CA ASN A 304 1.43 -12.20 -23.23
C ASN A 304 1.57 -10.90 -22.43
N ALA A 305 1.86 -9.77 -23.07
CA ALA A 305 2.04 -8.50 -22.36
C ALA A 305 0.72 -7.72 -22.22
N LEU A 306 -0.13 -7.77 -23.25
CA LEU A 306 -1.40 -7.04 -23.23
C LEU A 306 -2.51 -7.83 -22.51
N GLU A 307 -2.54 -9.15 -22.59
CA GLU A 307 -3.53 -9.99 -21.88
C GLU A 307 -3.47 -9.83 -20.36
N GLN A 308 -2.32 -9.42 -19.80
CA GLN A 308 -2.18 -9.08 -18.39
C GLN A 308 -2.80 -7.71 -18.02
N TRP A 309 -2.95 -6.80 -18.98
CA TRP A 309 -3.35 -5.41 -18.77
C TRP A 309 -4.75 -5.08 -19.30
N ILE A 310 -5.20 -5.86 -20.27
CA ILE A 310 -6.52 -5.72 -20.85
C ILE A 310 -7.39 -6.79 -20.22
N GLY A 311 -8.33 -6.38 -19.39
CA GLY A 311 -9.34 -7.30 -18.89
C GLY A 311 -10.03 -7.97 -20.08
N LYS A 312 -10.18 -9.29 -20.03
CA LYS A 312 -11.01 -9.99 -20.99
C LYS A 312 -12.39 -9.34 -21.03
N PRO A 313 -13.01 -9.16 -22.21
CA PRO A 313 -14.38 -8.73 -22.26
C PRO A 313 -15.19 -9.57 -21.29
N LEU A 314 -16.00 -8.91 -20.44
CA LEU A 314 -16.85 -9.58 -19.46
C LEU A 314 -17.48 -10.80 -20.12
N ALA A 315 -17.12 -11.99 -19.65
CA ALA A 315 -17.72 -13.22 -20.14
C ALA A 315 -19.24 -13.05 -19.99
N LYS A 316 -19.98 -13.31 -21.06
CA LYS A 316 -21.44 -13.10 -21.10
C LYS A 316 -22.21 -13.96 -20.08
N GLU A 317 -21.56 -14.87 -19.37
CA GLU A 317 -22.15 -15.67 -18.30
C GLU A 317 -21.64 -15.17 -16.95
N GLU A 318 -22.54 -14.64 -16.16
CA GLU A 318 -22.31 -14.27 -14.76
C GLU A 318 -21.94 -15.53 -13.96
N SER A 319 -20.65 -15.73 -13.69
CA SER A 319 -20.19 -16.84 -12.87
C SER A 319 -20.06 -16.38 -11.41
N PHE A 320 -20.78 -17.04 -10.51
CA PHE A 320 -20.60 -16.84 -9.07
C PHE A 320 -19.34 -17.57 -8.60
N ALA A 321 -18.44 -16.82 -7.97
CA ALA A 321 -17.28 -17.39 -7.28
C ALA A 321 -17.72 -18.00 -5.94
N ILE A 322 -18.68 -17.37 -5.26
CA ILE A 322 -19.20 -17.81 -3.94
C ILE A 322 -20.72 -17.68 -3.91
N ASP A 323 -21.35 -18.41 -3.00
CA ASP A 323 -22.79 -18.29 -2.76
C ASP A 323 -23.18 -16.85 -2.39
N PRO A 324 -24.17 -16.23 -3.10
CA PRO A 324 -24.60 -14.86 -2.81
C PRO A 324 -25.00 -14.63 -1.34
N ARG A 325 -25.55 -15.64 -0.68
CA ARG A 325 -25.93 -15.56 0.74
C ARG A 325 -24.70 -15.43 1.63
N VAL A 326 -23.62 -16.16 1.30
CA VAL A 326 -22.35 -16.06 2.02
C VAL A 326 -21.69 -14.71 1.75
N SER A 327 -21.71 -14.24 0.49
CA SER A 327 -21.25 -12.89 0.14
C SER A 327 -21.95 -11.82 0.97
N PHE A 328 -23.29 -11.89 1.07
CA PHE A 328 -24.08 -10.96 1.89
C PHE A 328 -23.67 -10.99 3.37
N VAL A 329 -23.55 -12.19 3.95
CA VAL A 329 -23.19 -12.35 5.37
C VAL A 329 -21.79 -11.79 5.67
N ILE A 330 -20.82 -12.09 4.82
CA ILE A 330 -19.44 -11.54 4.97
C ILE A 330 -19.44 -10.01 4.85
N SER A 331 -20.12 -9.48 3.83
CA SER A 331 -20.21 -8.03 3.61
C SER A 331 -20.90 -7.32 4.78
N ASP A 332 -21.92 -7.92 5.38
CA ASP A 332 -22.61 -7.39 6.55
C ASP A 332 -21.69 -7.32 7.78
N ILE A 333 -20.89 -8.38 8.02
CA ILE A 333 -19.90 -8.39 9.11
C ILE A 333 -18.80 -7.35 8.87
N LEU A 334 -18.29 -7.23 7.63
CA LEU A 334 -17.25 -6.26 7.28
C LEU A 334 -17.76 -4.82 7.39
N ARG A 335 -19.02 -4.55 7.03
CA ARG A 335 -19.65 -3.23 7.21
C ARG A 335 -19.72 -2.84 8.69
N GLU A 336 -20.08 -3.78 9.58
CA GLU A 336 -20.09 -3.55 11.03
C GLU A 336 -18.65 -3.30 11.56
N ALA A 337 -17.66 -4.00 11.03
CA ALA A 337 -16.25 -3.82 11.42
C ALA A 337 -15.68 -2.45 11.03
N ALA A 338 -16.27 -1.77 10.04
CA ALA A 338 -15.83 -0.46 9.55
C ALA A 338 -16.51 0.72 10.30
N GLN A 339 -17.48 0.46 11.17
CA GLN A 339 -18.18 1.46 11.99
C GLN A 339 -17.49 1.63 13.36
#